data_fcd52bbdbd99cfa756d34ceb5df036e2
#
_entry.id   fcd52bbdbd99cfa756d34ceb5df036e2
#
_cell.length_a   1.000
_cell.length_b   1.000
_cell.length_c   1.000
_cell.angle_alpha   90.00
_cell.angle_beta   90.00
_cell.angle_gamma   90.00
#
_symmetry.space_group_name_H-M   'P 1'
#
loop_
_entity.id
_entity.type
_entity.pdbx_description
1 polymer ?
#
loop_
_entity_poly.entity_id
_entity_poly.type
_entity_poly.pdbx_seq_one_letter_code
_entity_poly.pdbx_strand_id
1 'polypeptide(L)'
;MMSDKVQLVDCPRDAIQGIHSFIPTGKKVAYLQRLIDSGLFDFLDFGSFVSAGAVPQMADSEDVVRAIGGKSATKLIAIIANERGAHTGKKYSAIDYLGYPFSMSETFQRRNTNRSIDEAFDTVKRCQEILDGGPALMIYVSMAFGNPYGDTWDPDIVLGWMEKLSNVGIGKFSIADTTAEASPEQIEQLFGQVRMEFPDAELSIHLHSRPANALSKVEAAYKAGCRIFEGAIMGYGGCPFAQDDLVGNIPSELLINRFGRSGHIAIDLLMDEFQQMLRHEL
;
A
#
# COMPACT_ATOMS: atom_id res chain seq x y z
N MET A 1 4.74 -17.70 -17.77
CA MET A 1 5.95 -16.84 -17.67
C MET A 1 5.47 -15.51 -17.16
N MET A 2 5.86 -15.10 -15.93
CA MET A 2 5.59 -13.74 -15.44
C MET A 2 6.31 -12.74 -16.35
N SER A 3 5.66 -11.63 -16.65
CA SER A 3 6.25 -10.55 -17.43
C SER A 3 7.48 -10.01 -16.70
N ASP A 4 8.60 -9.82 -17.41
CA ASP A 4 9.78 -9.13 -16.88
C ASP A 4 9.52 -7.64 -16.65
N LYS A 5 8.34 -7.16 -17.03
CA LYS A 5 7.95 -5.76 -16.89
C LYS A 5 7.63 -5.45 -15.43
N VAL A 6 8.35 -4.48 -14.87
CA VAL A 6 8.08 -3.94 -13.54
C VAL A 6 6.83 -3.06 -13.58
N GLN A 7 5.95 -3.23 -12.59
CA GLN A 7 4.77 -2.41 -12.35
C GLN A 7 5.01 -1.50 -11.14
N LEU A 8 4.46 -0.31 -11.18
CA LEU A 8 4.63 0.69 -10.11
C LEU A 8 3.28 1.07 -9.52
N VAL A 9 3.26 1.15 -8.21
CA VAL A 9 2.15 1.67 -7.41
C VAL A 9 2.59 3.01 -6.82
N ASP A 10 1.84 4.09 -7.04
CA ASP A 10 2.00 5.28 -6.21
C ASP A 10 0.97 5.29 -5.08
N CYS A 11 1.40 5.70 -3.88
CA CYS A 11 0.61 5.63 -2.66
C CYS A 11 0.30 7.04 -2.09
N PRO A 12 -0.40 7.94 -2.82
CA PRO A 12 -0.73 9.27 -2.33
C PRO A 12 -1.59 9.24 -1.06
N ARG A 13 -2.43 8.22 -0.85
CA ARG A 13 -3.17 8.05 0.42
C ARG A 13 -2.21 7.94 1.60
N ASP A 14 -1.19 7.08 1.49
CA ASP A 14 -0.20 6.89 2.55
C ASP A 14 0.65 8.14 2.76
N ALA A 15 1.01 8.81 1.66
CA ALA A 15 1.78 10.05 1.69
C ALA A 15 1.12 11.16 2.51
N ILE A 16 -0.21 11.26 2.47
CA ILE A 16 -0.93 12.39 3.08
C ILE A 16 -1.74 12.04 4.34
N GLN A 17 -1.95 10.76 4.64
CA GLN A 17 -2.85 10.35 5.74
C GLN A 17 -2.46 10.92 7.11
N GLY A 18 -1.17 11.16 7.35
CA GLY A 18 -0.65 11.73 8.60
C GLY A 18 -0.64 13.26 8.65
N ILE A 19 -1.06 13.96 7.61
CA ILE A 19 -1.09 15.43 7.58
C ILE A 19 -2.27 15.92 8.41
N HIS A 20 -2.00 16.81 9.38
CA HIS A 20 -3.01 17.29 10.31
C HIS A 20 -4.07 18.20 9.68
N SER A 21 -3.63 19.15 8.84
CA SER A 21 -4.55 20.03 8.12
C SER A 21 -5.28 19.25 7.03
N PHE A 22 -6.60 19.39 6.97
CA PHE A 22 -7.39 18.71 5.96
C PHE A 22 -7.15 19.31 4.58
N ILE A 23 -6.60 18.51 3.67
CA ILE A 23 -6.39 18.91 2.26
C ILE A 23 -7.77 18.93 1.58
N PRO A 24 -8.19 20.04 0.97
CA PRO A 24 -9.48 20.13 0.29
C PRO A 24 -9.65 19.05 -0.79
N THR A 25 -10.83 18.44 -0.84
CA THR A 25 -11.17 17.35 -1.80
C THR A 25 -10.81 17.69 -3.23
N GLY A 26 -11.09 18.94 -3.66
CA GLY A 26 -10.76 19.40 -5.01
C GLY A 26 -9.26 19.38 -5.31
N LYS A 27 -8.40 19.69 -4.34
CA LYS A 27 -6.94 19.58 -4.49
C LYS A 27 -6.50 18.12 -4.64
N LYS A 28 -7.04 17.22 -3.79
CA LYS A 28 -6.76 15.78 -3.88
C LYS A 28 -7.19 15.22 -5.24
N VAL A 29 -8.40 15.51 -5.68
CA VAL A 29 -8.93 15.06 -6.98
C VAL A 29 -8.06 15.55 -8.13
N ALA A 30 -7.70 16.84 -8.15
CA ALA A 30 -6.86 17.40 -9.20
C ALA A 30 -5.49 16.68 -9.26
N TYR A 31 -4.85 16.47 -8.11
CA TYR A 31 -3.56 15.79 -8.03
C TYR A 31 -3.64 14.32 -8.44
N LEU A 32 -4.62 13.58 -7.92
CA LEU A 32 -4.83 12.17 -8.26
C LEU A 32 -5.12 11.97 -9.76
N GLN A 33 -5.90 12.86 -10.36
CA GLN A 33 -6.14 12.82 -11.80
C GLN A 33 -4.85 13.03 -12.60
N ARG A 34 -3.95 13.91 -12.14
CA ARG A 34 -2.64 14.12 -12.79
C ARG A 34 -1.75 12.87 -12.70
N LEU A 35 -1.76 12.18 -11.56
CA LEU A 35 -1.07 10.88 -11.42
C LEU A 35 -1.61 9.86 -12.41
N ILE A 36 -2.93 9.74 -12.55
CA ILE A 36 -3.59 8.82 -13.49
C ILE A 36 -3.21 9.20 -14.94
N ASP A 37 -3.33 10.47 -15.30
CA ASP A 37 -3.08 10.97 -16.65
C ASP A 37 -1.59 10.87 -17.04
N SER A 38 -0.69 10.77 -16.06
CA SER A 38 0.74 10.64 -16.31
C SER A 38 1.10 9.34 -17.05
N GLY A 39 0.35 8.26 -16.82
CA GLY A 39 0.67 6.94 -17.34
C GLY A 39 1.93 6.31 -16.75
N LEU A 40 2.50 6.89 -15.68
CA LEU A 40 3.69 6.40 -15.01
C LEU A 40 3.40 5.20 -14.12
N PHE A 41 2.20 5.14 -13.54
CA PHE A 41 1.82 4.18 -12.52
C PHE A 41 0.77 3.18 -13.03
N ASP A 42 0.99 1.91 -12.73
CA ASP A 42 0.06 0.82 -13.06
C ASP A 42 -1.08 0.74 -12.03
N PHE A 43 -0.80 1.19 -10.78
CA PHE A 43 -1.77 1.23 -9.67
C PHE A 43 -1.65 2.55 -8.90
N LEU A 44 -2.74 2.93 -8.23
CA LEU A 44 -2.82 4.12 -7.39
C LEU A 44 -3.58 3.81 -6.10
N ASP A 45 -2.91 3.89 -4.95
CA ASP A 45 -3.54 3.85 -3.63
C ASP A 45 -4.09 5.24 -3.30
N PHE A 46 -5.35 5.49 -3.68
CA PHE A 46 -5.93 6.82 -3.72
C PHE A 46 -6.63 7.25 -2.42
N GLY A 47 -7.04 6.31 -1.58
CA GLY A 47 -7.88 6.65 -0.44
C GLY A 47 -8.21 5.50 0.51
N SER A 48 -9.11 5.74 1.46
CA SER A 48 -9.45 4.76 2.48
C SER A 48 -10.90 4.89 2.93
N PHE A 49 -11.55 3.75 3.20
CA PHE A 49 -12.91 3.68 3.79
C PHE A 49 -12.85 3.29 5.28
N VAL A 50 -11.80 3.65 5.97
CA VAL A 50 -11.71 3.59 7.43
C VAL A 50 -12.52 4.71 8.07
N SER A 51 -12.66 4.71 9.41
CA SER A 51 -13.40 5.77 10.08
C SER A 51 -12.70 7.12 9.97
N ALA A 52 -13.43 8.20 9.73
CA ALA A 52 -12.90 9.55 9.71
C ALA A 52 -12.25 9.96 11.05
N GLY A 53 -12.66 9.35 12.16
CA GLY A 53 -12.03 9.56 13.47
C GLY A 53 -10.63 8.94 13.56
N ALA A 54 -10.35 7.86 12.82
CA ALA A 54 -9.04 7.24 12.78
C ALA A 54 -8.11 7.93 11.77
N VAL A 55 -8.64 8.27 10.58
CA VAL A 55 -7.88 8.94 9.51
C VAL A 55 -8.72 10.09 8.94
N PRO A 56 -8.73 11.26 9.59
CA PRO A 56 -9.54 12.40 9.17
C PRO A 56 -9.28 12.85 7.73
N GLN A 57 -8.03 12.74 7.28
CA GLN A 57 -7.60 13.13 5.94
C GLN A 57 -8.31 12.34 4.82
N MET A 58 -8.82 11.12 5.13
CA MET A 58 -9.49 10.23 4.17
C MET A 58 -11.03 10.26 4.29
N ALA A 59 -11.59 11.19 5.06
CA ALA A 59 -13.04 11.29 5.28
C ALA A 59 -13.85 11.50 3.99
N ASP A 60 -13.23 12.06 2.97
CA ASP A 60 -13.81 12.39 1.66
C ASP A 60 -13.50 11.36 0.55
N SER A 61 -12.98 10.18 0.88
CA SER A 61 -12.58 9.17 -0.12
C SER A 61 -13.72 8.75 -1.06
N GLU A 62 -14.98 8.77 -0.59
CA GLU A 62 -16.14 8.51 -1.45
C GLU A 62 -16.35 9.61 -2.51
N ASP A 63 -16.15 10.87 -2.16
CA ASP A 63 -16.27 11.99 -3.11
C ASP A 63 -15.08 11.99 -4.08
N VAL A 64 -13.88 11.67 -3.57
CA VAL A 64 -12.68 11.51 -4.39
C VAL A 64 -12.90 10.45 -5.48
N VAL A 65 -13.31 9.23 -5.11
CA VAL A 65 -13.48 8.15 -6.08
C VAL A 65 -14.57 8.43 -7.11
N ARG A 66 -15.65 9.16 -6.73
CA ARG A 66 -16.66 9.60 -7.69
C ARG A 66 -16.10 10.58 -8.71
N ALA A 67 -15.17 11.42 -8.29
CA ALA A 67 -14.60 12.46 -9.17
C ALA A 67 -13.49 11.93 -10.09
N ILE A 68 -12.59 11.03 -9.58
CA ILE A 68 -11.52 10.42 -10.40
C ILE A 68 -11.97 9.15 -11.12
N GLY A 69 -13.14 8.62 -10.75
CA GLY A 69 -13.67 7.34 -11.20
C GLY A 69 -14.07 7.33 -12.66
N GLY A 70 -13.13 7.01 -13.52
CA GLY A 70 -13.34 6.62 -14.91
C GLY A 70 -12.52 5.38 -15.22
N LYS A 71 -12.81 4.67 -16.32
CA LYS A 71 -11.94 3.59 -16.77
C LYS A 71 -10.63 4.19 -17.24
N SER A 72 -9.56 3.93 -16.50
CA SER A 72 -8.18 4.26 -16.90
C SER A 72 -7.34 2.97 -16.99
N ALA A 73 -6.13 3.08 -17.52
CA ALA A 73 -5.15 2.00 -17.48
C ALA A 73 -4.59 1.79 -16.05
N THR A 74 -4.62 2.85 -15.22
CA THR A 74 -4.19 2.80 -13.82
C THR A 74 -5.29 2.20 -12.96
N LYS A 75 -4.98 1.15 -12.23
CA LYS A 75 -5.90 0.46 -11.32
C LYS A 75 -5.97 1.16 -9.98
N LEU A 76 -7.16 1.29 -9.42
CA LEU A 76 -7.39 1.98 -8.16
C LEU A 76 -7.41 1.02 -6.97
N ILE A 77 -6.67 1.39 -5.92
CA ILE A 77 -6.62 0.71 -4.63
C ILE A 77 -7.18 1.65 -3.56
N ALA A 78 -8.02 1.13 -2.67
CA ALA A 78 -8.44 1.85 -1.46
C ALA A 78 -8.29 0.96 -0.22
N ILE A 79 -7.95 1.55 0.92
CA ILE A 79 -7.73 0.79 2.16
C ILE A 79 -9.05 0.63 2.92
N ILE A 80 -9.23 -0.57 3.49
CA ILE A 80 -10.32 -0.91 4.41
C ILE A 80 -9.75 -1.54 5.69
N ALA A 81 -10.50 -1.49 6.79
CA ALA A 81 -10.14 -2.16 8.04
C ALA A 81 -11.28 -3.03 8.61
N ASN A 82 -12.41 -3.11 7.92
CA ASN A 82 -13.58 -3.86 8.37
C ASN A 82 -14.62 -4.06 7.25
N GLU A 83 -15.68 -4.80 7.58
CA GLU A 83 -16.79 -5.16 6.70
C GLU A 83 -17.54 -3.91 6.17
N ARG A 84 -17.68 -2.87 7.00
CA ARG A 84 -18.31 -1.61 6.56
C ARG A 84 -17.51 -0.98 5.41
N GLY A 85 -16.18 -0.96 5.53
CA GLY A 85 -15.29 -0.48 4.47
C GLY A 85 -15.44 -1.32 3.20
N ALA A 86 -15.53 -2.65 3.32
CA ALA A 86 -15.76 -3.56 2.20
C ALA A 86 -17.09 -3.28 1.50
N HIS A 87 -18.19 -3.13 2.25
CA HIS A 87 -19.48 -2.74 1.69
C HIS A 87 -19.45 -1.38 1.00
N THR A 88 -18.71 -0.41 1.55
CA THR A 88 -18.58 0.91 0.95
C THR A 88 -17.79 0.84 -0.35
N GLY A 89 -16.62 0.23 -0.34
CA GLY A 89 -15.75 0.12 -1.51
C GLY A 89 -16.40 -0.65 -2.66
N LYS A 90 -17.14 -1.72 -2.36
CA LYS A 90 -17.88 -2.51 -3.38
C LYS A 90 -18.89 -1.70 -4.20
N LYS A 91 -19.37 -0.57 -3.71
CA LYS A 91 -20.32 0.30 -4.44
C LYS A 91 -19.69 0.97 -5.66
N TYR A 92 -18.36 1.09 -5.70
CA TYR A 92 -17.63 1.85 -6.70
C TYR A 92 -16.94 0.93 -7.70
N SER A 93 -17.52 0.77 -8.89
CA SER A 93 -16.96 -0.07 -9.96
C SER A 93 -15.63 0.43 -10.52
N ALA A 94 -15.20 1.64 -10.16
CA ALA A 94 -13.90 2.18 -10.49
C ALA A 94 -12.77 1.59 -9.64
N ILE A 95 -13.09 0.98 -8.50
CA ILE A 95 -12.09 0.39 -7.60
C ILE A 95 -11.78 -1.03 -8.05
N ASP A 96 -10.51 -1.32 -8.29
CA ASP A 96 -10.03 -2.64 -8.67
C ASP A 96 -9.67 -3.49 -7.45
N TYR A 97 -9.13 -2.86 -6.40
CA TYR A 97 -8.64 -3.54 -5.20
C TYR A 97 -9.03 -2.84 -3.92
N LEU A 98 -9.36 -3.64 -2.90
CA LEU A 98 -9.47 -3.16 -1.53
C LEU A 98 -8.34 -3.75 -0.70
N GLY A 99 -7.51 -2.90 -0.14
CA GLY A 99 -6.36 -3.27 0.68
C GLY A 99 -6.74 -3.41 2.16
N TYR A 100 -6.43 -4.55 2.77
CA TYR A 100 -6.63 -4.77 4.20
C TYR A 100 -5.27 -4.93 4.90
N PRO A 101 -4.94 -4.10 5.92
CA PRO A 101 -3.71 -4.26 6.70
C PRO A 101 -3.85 -5.42 7.69
N PHE A 102 -3.08 -6.47 7.46
CA PHE A 102 -3.01 -7.66 8.30
C PHE A 102 -1.59 -7.80 8.86
N SER A 103 -1.44 -7.72 10.18
CA SER A 103 -0.13 -7.64 10.82
C SER A 103 0.39 -8.99 11.29
N MET A 104 1.72 -9.15 11.21
CA MET A 104 2.46 -10.25 11.84
C MET A 104 2.78 -9.97 13.31
N SER A 105 2.48 -8.77 13.82
CA SER A 105 2.62 -8.38 15.22
C SER A 105 1.23 -8.22 15.86
N GLU A 106 0.97 -8.94 16.93
CA GLU A 106 -0.28 -8.85 17.70
C GLU A 106 -0.47 -7.44 18.28
N THR A 107 0.61 -6.86 18.81
CA THR A 107 0.59 -5.51 19.36
C THR A 107 0.23 -4.48 18.30
N PHE A 108 0.84 -4.56 17.12
CA PHE A 108 0.51 -3.63 16.04
C PHE A 108 -0.90 -3.87 15.49
N GLN A 109 -1.33 -5.12 15.34
CA GLN A 109 -2.69 -5.43 14.87
C GLN A 109 -3.74 -4.78 15.78
N ARG A 110 -3.56 -4.88 17.10
CA ARG A 110 -4.45 -4.23 18.08
C ARG A 110 -4.41 -2.70 17.99
N ARG A 111 -3.23 -2.11 17.85
CA ARG A 111 -3.09 -0.65 17.69
C ARG A 111 -3.75 -0.14 16.42
N ASN A 112 -3.57 -0.85 15.31
CA ASN A 112 -4.02 -0.41 13.99
C ASN A 112 -5.53 -0.61 13.76
N THR A 113 -6.08 -1.76 14.20
CA THR A 113 -7.48 -2.12 13.90
C THR A 113 -8.32 -2.41 15.13
N ASN A 114 -7.75 -2.32 16.33
CA ASN A 114 -8.37 -2.70 17.61
C ASN A 114 -8.86 -4.16 17.64
N ARG A 115 -8.12 -5.07 16.98
CA ARG A 115 -8.41 -6.50 16.87
C ARG A 115 -7.15 -7.32 17.11
N SER A 116 -7.31 -8.56 17.59
CA SER A 116 -6.26 -9.57 17.54
C SER A 116 -6.00 -10.02 16.10
N ILE A 117 -4.90 -10.73 15.86
CA ILE A 117 -4.60 -11.31 14.54
C ILE A 117 -5.70 -12.31 14.13
N ASP A 118 -6.20 -13.16 15.05
CA ASP A 118 -7.27 -14.11 14.76
C ASP A 118 -8.59 -13.39 14.42
N GLU A 119 -8.95 -12.34 15.17
CA GLU A 119 -10.14 -11.51 14.87
C GLU A 119 -10.01 -10.78 13.52
N ALA A 120 -8.80 -10.36 13.17
CA ALA A 120 -8.50 -9.76 11.87
C ALA A 120 -8.66 -10.79 10.75
N PHE A 121 -8.20 -12.02 10.96
CA PHE A 121 -8.39 -13.12 10.00
C PHE A 121 -9.87 -13.43 9.77
N ASP A 122 -10.68 -13.48 10.83
CA ASP A 122 -12.14 -13.62 10.70
C ASP A 122 -12.77 -12.45 9.94
N THR A 123 -12.26 -11.24 10.14
CA THR A 123 -12.70 -10.06 9.38
C THR A 123 -12.35 -10.18 7.89
N VAL A 124 -11.14 -10.66 7.56
CA VAL A 124 -10.72 -10.90 6.18
C VAL A 124 -11.66 -11.89 5.49
N LYS A 125 -12.03 -13.00 6.13
CA LYS A 125 -12.98 -13.97 5.58
C LYS A 125 -14.32 -13.30 5.23
N ARG A 126 -14.89 -12.53 6.16
CA ARG A 126 -16.14 -11.81 5.92
C ARG A 126 -16.03 -10.75 4.83
N CYS A 127 -14.90 -10.02 4.77
CA CYS A 127 -14.64 -9.07 3.69
C CYS A 127 -14.57 -9.79 2.33
N GLN A 128 -13.89 -10.93 2.26
CA GLN A 128 -13.79 -11.73 1.02
C GLN A 128 -15.18 -12.18 0.52
N GLU A 129 -16.05 -12.64 1.43
CA GLU A 129 -17.43 -13.00 1.09
C GLU A 129 -18.24 -11.79 0.59
N ILE A 130 -18.12 -10.63 1.26
CA ILE A 130 -18.78 -9.39 0.85
C ILE A 130 -18.35 -8.97 -0.55
N LEU A 131 -17.07 -9.13 -0.88
CA LEU A 131 -16.48 -8.64 -2.12
C LEU A 131 -16.68 -9.58 -3.31
N ASP A 132 -17.34 -10.73 -3.13
CA ASP A 132 -17.64 -11.63 -4.25
C ASP A 132 -18.27 -10.89 -5.43
N GLY A 133 -17.69 -11.03 -6.62
CA GLY A 133 -18.08 -10.32 -7.84
C GLY A 133 -17.79 -8.82 -7.85
N GLY A 134 -17.00 -8.31 -6.89
CA GLY A 134 -16.57 -6.91 -6.78
C GLY A 134 -15.06 -6.72 -6.90
N PRO A 135 -14.49 -5.66 -6.30
CA PRO A 135 -13.05 -5.45 -6.26
C PRO A 135 -12.33 -6.59 -5.52
N ALA A 136 -11.14 -6.96 -5.99
CA ALA A 136 -10.37 -8.00 -5.33
C ALA A 136 -9.84 -7.54 -3.96
N LEU A 137 -9.85 -8.44 -2.97
CA LEU A 137 -9.23 -8.18 -1.68
C LEU A 137 -7.71 -8.42 -1.76
N MET A 138 -6.94 -7.42 -1.35
CA MET A 138 -5.49 -7.45 -1.26
C MET A 138 -5.06 -7.34 0.20
N ILE A 139 -4.09 -8.12 0.63
CA ILE A 139 -3.58 -8.08 1.99
C ILE A 139 -2.23 -7.37 2.04
N TYR A 140 -2.16 -6.31 2.83
CA TYR A 140 -0.90 -5.71 3.26
C TYR A 140 -0.38 -6.50 4.46
N VAL A 141 0.66 -7.30 4.25
CA VAL A 141 1.31 -8.10 5.29
C VAL A 141 2.22 -7.18 6.10
N SER A 142 1.62 -6.49 7.07
CA SER A 142 2.32 -5.49 7.89
C SER A 142 3.23 -6.16 8.90
N MET A 143 4.34 -5.49 9.27
CA MET A 143 5.37 -6.04 10.15
C MET A 143 5.98 -7.36 9.63
N ALA A 144 6.05 -7.51 8.31
CA ALA A 144 6.56 -8.73 7.68
C ALA A 144 8.05 -8.97 7.94
N PHE A 145 8.81 -7.94 8.27
CA PHE A 145 10.26 -8.02 8.49
C PHE A 145 10.69 -7.85 9.96
N GLY A 146 9.75 -7.91 10.88
CA GLY A 146 9.98 -7.68 12.30
C GLY A 146 9.09 -6.59 12.86
N ASN A 147 9.23 -6.33 14.16
CA ASN A 147 8.45 -5.32 14.86
C ASN A 147 9.22 -4.72 16.04
N PRO A 148 8.96 -3.44 16.41
CA PRO A 148 9.64 -2.78 17.52
C PRO A 148 9.02 -3.08 18.89
N TYR A 149 7.97 -3.94 18.95
CA TYR A 149 7.19 -4.19 20.18
C TYR A 149 7.67 -5.40 20.97
N GLY A 150 8.65 -6.16 20.44
CA GLY A 150 9.12 -7.39 21.06
C GLY A 150 8.17 -8.59 20.88
N ASP A 151 7.18 -8.49 20.00
CA ASP A 151 6.38 -9.63 19.60
C ASP A 151 7.27 -10.64 18.85
N THR A 152 7.01 -11.93 19.05
CA THR A 152 7.74 -12.98 18.34
C THR A 152 7.59 -12.81 16.85
N TRP A 153 8.72 -12.83 16.15
CA TRP A 153 8.78 -12.75 14.70
C TRP A 153 9.71 -13.82 14.13
N ASP A 154 9.27 -14.45 13.06
CA ASP A 154 10.03 -15.42 12.29
C ASP A 154 9.45 -15.46 10.86
N PRO A 155 10.25 -15.70 9.80
CA PRO A 155 9.74 -15.91 8.44
C PRO A 155 8.61 -16.96 8.36
N ASP A 156 8.68 -18.04 9.13
CA ASP A 156 7.66 -19.10 9.15
C ASP A 156 6.29 -18.59 9.65
N ILE A 157 6.28 -17.58 10.54
CA ILE A 157 5.03 -16.93 10.97
C ILE A 157 4.39 -16.19 9.77
N VAL A 158 5.20 -15.50 8.99
CA VAL A 158 4.72 -14.79 7.79
C VAL A 158 4.13 -15.78 6.78
N LEU A 159 4.88 -16.84 6.46
CA LEU A 159 4.47 -17.88 5.52
C LEU A 159 3.21 -18.62 6.00
N GLY A 160 3.14 -18.97 7.28
CA GLY A 160 1.99 -19.65 7.84
C GLY A 160 0.70 -18.82 7.84
N TRP A 161 0.79 -17.50 8.06
CA TRP A 161 -0.37 -16.62 7.91
C TRP A 161 -0.76 -16.40 6.45
N MET A 162 0.20 -16.26 5.55
CA MET A 162 -0.07 -16.16 4.12
C MET A 162 -0.73 -17.43 3.59
N GLU A 163 -0.33 -18.62 4.05
CA GLU A 163 -0.98 -19.89 3.70
C GLU A 163 -2.46 -19.90 4.16
N LYS A 164 -2.74 -19.54 5.42
CA LYS A 164 -4.12 -19.43 5.92
C LYS A 164 -4.97 -18.46 5.10
N LEU A 165 -4.40 -17.30 4.75
CA LEU A 165 -5.05 -16.28 3.93
C LEU A 165 -5.30 -16.77 2.50
N SER A 166 -4.33 -17.47 1.90
CA SER A 166 -4.48 -18.07 0.57
C SER A 166 -5.57 -19.15 0.56
N ASN A 167 -5.67 -19.95 1.61
CA ASN A 167 -6.69 -21.00 1.75
C ASN A 167 -8.13 -20.45 1.84
N VAL A 168 -8.30 -19.16 2.16
CA VAL A 168 -9.61 -18.46 2.12
C VAL A 168 -9.79 -17.61 0.86
N GLY A 169 -8.97 -17.82 -0.16
CA GLY A 169 -9.12 -17.23 -1.49
C GLY A 169 -8.39 -15.91 -1.71
N ILE A 170 -7.49 -15.52 -0.82
CA ILE A 170 -6.63 -14.36 -1.04
C ILE A 170 -5.50 -14.73 -2.01
N GLY A 171 -5.43 -14.03 -3.14
CA GLY A 171 -4.40 -14.25 -4.17
C GLY A 171 -3.47 -13.05 -4.37
N LYS A 172 -3.61 -11.97 -3.58
CA LYS A 172 -2.80 -10.76 -3.73
C LYS A 172 -2.27 -10.28 -2.38
N PHE A 173 -0.94 -10.11 -2.31
CA PHE A 173 -0.24 -9.71 -1.08
C PHE A 173 0.78 -8.61 -1.37
N SER A 174 0.81 -7.61 -0.48
CA SER A 174 1.89 -6.62 -0.40
C SER A 174 2.71 -6.90 0.84
N ILE A 175 3.97 -7.26 0.68
CA ILE A 175 4.88 -7.56 1.80
C ILE A 175 5.45 -6.24 2.31
N ALA A 176 5.11 -5.87 3.57
CA ALA A 176 5.37 -4.53 4.07
C ALA A 176 6.46 -4.47 5.15
N ASP A 177 7.48 -3.63 4.90
CA ASP A 177 8.46 -3.18 5.91
C ASP A 177 7.92 -1.92 6.60
N THR A 178 7.02 -2.13 7.56
CA THR A 178 6.20 -1.06 8.18
C THR A 178 7.03 -0.06 8.99
N THR A 179 8.21 -0.46 9.49
CA THR A 179 9.07 0.34 10.38
C THR A 179 10.41 0.73 9.77
N ALA A 180 10.62 0.42 8.50
CA ALA A 180 11.87 0.66 7.76
C ALA A 180 13.11 -0.07 8.32
N GLU A 181 12.91 -1.11 9.13
CA GLU A 181 14.00 -1.83 9.80
C GLU A 181 14.57 -2.98 8.98
N ALA A 182 13.91 -3.40 7.90
CA ALA A 182 14.39 -4.49 7.07
C ALA A 182 15.74 -4.18 6.42
N SER A 183 16.72 -5.08 6.57
CA SER A 183 17.94 -5.02 5.80
C SER A 183 17.71 -5.53 4.36
N PRO A 184 18.55 -5.16 3.39
CA PRO A 184 18.51 -5.73 2.04
C PRO A 184 18.54 -7.27 2.03
N GLU A 185 19.34 -7.87 2.90
CA GLU A 185 19.47 -9.34 3.01
C GLU A 185 18.17 -9.98 3.50
N GLN A 186 17.52 -9.39 4.49
CA GLN A 186 16.23 -9.87 4.99
C GLN A 186 15.13 -9.74 3.93
N ILE A 187 15.14 -8.66 3.15
CA ILE A 187 14.20 -8.46 2.03
C ILE A 187 14.41 -9.53 0.97
N GLU A 188 15.67 -9.76 0.55
CA GLU A 188 16.01 -10.79 -0.45
C GLU A 188 15.57 -12.17 0.03
N GLN A 189 15.84 -12.52 1.28
CA GLN A 189 15.52 -13.82 1.86
C GLN A 189 14.01 -14.04 1.95
N LEU A 190 13.28 -13.15 2.66
CA LEU A 190 11.85 -13.35 2.90
C LEU A 190 11.04 -13.28 1.61
N PHE A 191 11.28 -12.26 0.78
CA PHE A 191 10.53 -12.13 -0.48
C PHE A 191 10.81 -13.30 -1.42
N GLY A 192 12.05 -13.79 -1.46
CA GLY A 192 12.41 -14.99 -2.23
C GLY A 192 11.68 -16.24 -1.76
N GLN A 193 11.57 -16.46 -0.43
CA GLN A 193 10.81 -17.57 0.16
C GLN A 193 9.32 -17.45 -0.16
N VAL A 194 8.71 -16.28 0.08
CA VAL A 194 7.30 -16.03 -0.24
C VAL A 194 7.00 -16.33 -1.70
N ARG A 195 7.86 -15.88 -2.62
CA ARG A 195 7.66 -16.13 -4.05
C ARG A 195 7.74 -17.61 -4.43
N MET A 196 8.61 -18.38 -3.76
CA MET A 196 8.72 -19.82 -4.02
C MET A 196 7.51 -20.59 -3.50
N GLU A 197 6.99 -20.22 -2.33
CA GLU A 197 5.87 -20.92 -1.70
C GLU A 197 4.49 -20.52 -2.27
N PHE A 198 4.38 -19.27 -2.79
CA PHE A 198 3.15 -18.75 -3.37
C PHE A 198 3.34 -18.34 -4.85
N PRO A 199 3.68 -19.29 -5.75
CA PRO A 199 4.03 -18.96 -7.15
C PRO A 199 2.86 -18.38 -7.96
N ASP A 200 1.62 -18.65 -7.56
CA ASP A 200 0.40 -18.17 -8.22
C ASP A 200 -0.12 -16.86 -7.64
N ALA A 201 0.43 -16.39 -6.52
CA ALA A 201 0.03 -15.14 -5.91
C ALA A 201 0.59 -13.93 -6.65
N GLU A 202 -0.19 -12.86 -6.74
CA GLU A 202 0.30 -11.55 -7.16
C GLU A 202 0.97 -10.87 -5.96
N LEU A 203 2.29 -10.69 -6.05
CA LEU A 203 3.12 -10.19 -4.97
C LEU A 203 3.66 -8.80 -5.27
N SER A 204 3.40 -7.85 -4.39
CA SER A 204 4.05 -6.53 -4.35
C SER A 204 4.89 -6.37 -3.09
N ILE A 205 5.68 -5.31 -3.05
CA ILE A 205 6.45 -4.94 -1.86
C ILE A 205 6.23 -3.47 -1.52
N HIS A 206 5.92 -3.21 -0.24
CA HIS A 206 5.71 -1.88 0.33
C HIS A 206 6.78 -1.61 1.38
N LEU A 207 7.80 -0.86 0.98
CA LEU A 207 8.97 -0.60 1.82
C LEU A 207 8.96 0.82 2.36
N HIS A 208 9.16 0.94 3.65
CA HIS A 208 9.59 2.21 4.22
C HIS A 208 11.11 2.29 4.27
N SER A 209 11.65 3.49 4.14
CA SER A 209 13.09 3.71 4.08
C SER A 209 13.50 5.11 4.52
N ARG A 210 14.79 5.23 4.84
CA ARG A 210 15.47 6.51 4.84
C ARG A 210 16.10 6.71 3.45
N PRO A 211 16.29 7.96 2.98
CA PRO A 211 16.85 8.21 1.64
C PRO A 211 18.14 7.45 1.34
N ALA A 212 18.99 7.26 2.35
CA ALA A 212 20.30 6.62 2.19
C ALA A 212 20.22 5.11 1.84
N ASN A 213 19.12 4.41 2.19
CA ASN A 213 18.99 2.97 1.98
C ASN A 213 17.84 2.56 1.04
N ALA A 214 17.10 3.52 0.51
CA ALA A 214 15.95 3.24 -0.36
C ALA A 214 16.33 2.38 -1.59
N LEU A 215 17.40 2.78 -2.30
CA LEU A 215 17.83 2.07 -3.51
C LEU A 215 18.29 0.64 -3.20
N SER A 216 19.06 0.43 -2.14
CA SER A 216 19.57 -0.91 -1.78
C SER A 216 18.43 -1.87 -1.42
N LYS A 217 17.37 -1.40 -0.76
CA LYS A 217 16.17 -2.19 -0.47
C LYS A 217 15.41 -2.55 -1.75
N VAL A 218 15.25 -1.60 -2.68
CA VAL A 218 14.61 -1.84 -3.99
C VAL A 218 15.37 -2.88 -4.80
N GLU A 219 16.73 -2.77 -4.84
CA GLU A 219 17.58 -3.73 -5.56
C GLU A 219 17.48 -5.15 -4.97
N ALA A 220 17.46 -5.27 -3.65
CA ALA A 220 17.30 -6.55 -2.98
C ALA A 220 15.96 -7.21 -3.32
N ALA A 221 14.86 -6.45 -3.27
CA ALA A 221 13.55 -6.94 -3.65
C ALA A 221 13.48 -7.33 -5.14
N TYR A 222 14.05 -6.51 -6.02
CA TYR A 222 14.11 -6.82 -7.45
C TYR A 222 14.90 -8.11 -7.73
N LYS A 223 16.06 -8.29 -7.08
CA LYS A 223 16.90 -9.50 -7.16
C LYS A 223 16.14 -10.73 -6.64
N ALA A 224 15.36 -10.60 -5.57
CA ALA A 224 14.47 -11.65 -5.05
C ALA A 224 13.30 -11.97 -5.99
N GLY A 225 13.13 -11.21 -7.08
CA GLY A 225 12.13 -11.42 -8.11
C GLY A 225 10.85 -10.63 -7.93
N CYS A 226 10.84 -9.60 -7.07
CA CYS A 226 9.74 -8.65 -7.03
C CYS A 226 9.59 -7.92 -8.38
N ARG A 227 8.34 -7.72 -8.82
CA ARG A 227 8.03 -6.99 -10.06
C ARG A 227 6.92 -5.95 -9.87
N ILE A 228 6.39 -5.80 -8.65
CA ILE A 228 5.42 -4.75 -8.30
C ILE A 228 5.96 -4.00 -7.09
N PHE A 229 6.32 -2.73 -7.28
CA PHE A 229 6.93 -1.88 -6.26
C PHE A 229 5.99 -0.75 -5.89
N GLU A 230 5.86 -0.51 -4.59
CA GLU A 230 5.06 0.57 -4.04
C GLU A 230 5.97 1.70 -3.56
N GLY A 231 5.57 2.92 -3.85
CA GLY A 231 6.27 4.12 -3.44
C GLY A 231 5.31 5.29 -3.27
N ALA A 232 5.84 6.43 -2.90
CA ALA A 232 5.09 7.69 -2.88
C ALA A 232 5.96 8.82 -3.41
N ILE A 233 5.35 9.80 -4.08
CA ILE A 233 6.07 10.97 -4.57
C ILE A 233 6.87 11.61 -3.43
N MET A 234 8.16 11.89 -3.68
CA MET A 234 9.14 12.46 -2.75
C MET A 234 9.36 11.61 -1.48
N GLY A 235 8.94 10.35 -1.47
CA GLY A 235 9.05 9.46 -0.31
C GLY A 235 8.19 9.90 0.89
N TYR A 236 7.18 10.75 0.69
CA TYR A 236 6.31 11.21 1.76
C TYR A 236 5.51 10.05 2.38
N GLY A 237 5.10 10.24 3.65
CA GLY A 237 4.22 9.32 4.36
C GLY A 237 4.94 8.43 5.34
N GLY A 238 4.27 7.38 5.72
CA GLY A 238 4.62 6.43 6.76
C GLY A 238 3.42 6.15 7.65
N CYS A 239 3.40 5.00 8.32
CA CYS A 239 2.29 4.61 9.17
C CYS A 239 2.34 5.37 10.51
N PRO A 240 1.38 6.26 10.82
CA PRO A 240 1.38 7.01 12.08
C PRO A 240 1.17 6.14 13.31
N PHE A 241 0.77 4.88 13.15
CA PHE A 241 0.57 3.92 14.23
C PHE A 241 1.79 3.03 14.51
N ALA A 242 2.82 3.09 13.65
CA ALA A 242 3.99 2.21 13.76
C ALA A 242 5.06 2.73 14.72
N GLN A 243 5.37 4.02 14.67
CA GLN A 243 6.43 4.67 15.45
C GLN A 243 6.06 6.12 15.76
N ASP A 244 6.77 6.71 16.73
CA ASP A 244 6.65 8.14 17.05
C ASP A 244 7.24 9.02 15.93
N ASP A 245 8.31 8.55 15.25
CA ASP A 245 8.90 9.21 14.09
C ASP A 245 8.45 8.52 12.79
N LEU A 246 7.85 9.27 11.88
CA LEU A 246 7.47 8.77 10.56
C LEU A 246 8.71 8.48 9.72
N VAL A 247 8.81 7.25 9.21
CA VAL A 247 9.78 6.89 8.17
C VAL A 247 9.09 6.97 6.81
N GLY A 248 9.80 7.53 5.81
CA GLY A 248 9.22 7.76 4.50
C GLY A 248 9.00 6.48 3.69
N ASN A 249 8.16 6.60 2.68
CA ASN A 249 8.02 5.59 1.62
C ASN A 249 9.28 5.54 0.73
N ILE A 250 9.38 4.52 -0.12
CA ILE A 250 10.32 4.58 -1.26
C ILE A 250 9.87 5.73 -2.17
N PRO A 251 10.77 6.66 -2.56
CA PRO A 251 10.41 7.73 -3.48
C PRO A 251 9.98 7.18 -4.85
N SER A 252 8.81 7.55 -5.34
CA SER A 252 8.31 7.10 -6.65
C SER A 252 9.23 7.51 -7.79
N GLU A 253 9.86 8.68 -7.73
CA GLU A 253 10.85 9.14 -8.69
C GLU A 253 12.09 8.24 -8.73
N LEU A 254 12.49 7.66 -7.59
CA LEU A 254 13.57 6.67 -7.55
C LEU A 254 13.16 5.39 -8.33
N LEU A 255 11.94 4.89 -8.12
CA LEU A 255 11.43 3.71 -8.83
C LEU A 255 11.32 3.97 -10.34
N ILE A 256 10.78 5.13 -10.74
CA ILE A 256 10.63 5.56 -12.13
C ILE A 256 12.01 5.58 -12.82
N ASN A 257 12.98 6.23 -12.20
CA ASN A 257 14.33 6.33 -12.74
C ASN A 257 15.02 4.97 -12.80
N ARG A 258 14.91 4.17 -11.72
CA ARG A 258 15.54 2.84 -11.65
C ARG A 258 15.02 1.87 -12.71
N PHE A 259 13.72 1.89 -12.99
CA PHE A 259 13.09 0.97 -13.91
C PHE A 259 12.81 1.57 -15.30
N GLY A 260 13.32 2.78 -15.57
CA GLY A 260 13.23 3.42 -16.87
C GLY A 260 11.78 3.67 -17.33
N ARG A 261 10.87 4.00 -16.40
CA ARG A 261 9.47 4.28 -16.74
C ARG A 261 9.35 5.63 -17.42
N SER A 262 8.53 5.70 -18.45
CA SER A 262 8.18 6.93 -19.14
C SER A 262 6.66 7.09 -19.20
N GLY A 263 6.20 8.31 -19.09
CA GLY A 263 4.78 8.66 -19.11
C GLY A 263 4.51 9.92 -19.92
N HIS A 264 3.27 10.38 -19.91
CA HIS A 264 2.83 11.58 -20.62
C HIS A 264 3.14 12.87 -19.86
N ILE A 265 3.39 12.77 -18.55
CA ILE A 265 3.75 13.89 -17.67
C ILE A 265 5.09 13.57 -17.02
N ALA A 266 6.00 14.55 -17.01
CA ALA A 266 7.29 14.39 -16.34
C ALA A 266 7.12 14.30 -14.83
N ILE A 267 7.93 13.45 -14.20
CA ILE A 267 7.86 13.23 -12.74
C ILE A 267 8.10 14.52 -11.94
N ASP A 268 9.00 15.39 -12.41
CA ASP A 268 9.29 16.67 -11.74
C ASP A 268 8.05 17.57 -11.63
N LEU A 269 7.18 17.56 -12.65
CA LEU A 269 5.92 18.31 -12.60
C LEU A 269 4.96 17.74 -11.55
N LEU A 270 4.91 16.41 -11.40
CA LEU A 270 4.08 15.77 -10.38
C LEU A 270 4.62 16.05 -8.97
N MET A 271 5.94 16.12 -8.80
CA MET A 271 6.56 16.54 -7.53
C MET A 271 6.21 17.99 -7.18
N ASP A 272 6.27 18.90 -8.14
CA ASP A 272 5.86 20.30 -7.97
C ASP A 272 4.37 20.42 -7.60
N GLU A 273 3.50 19.68 -8.30
CA GLU A 273 2.06 19.65 -8.04
C GLU A 273 1.74 19.06 -6.65
N PHE A 274 2.47 18.03 -6.23
CA PHE A 274 2.36 17.49 -4.87
C PHE A 274 2.72 18.54 -3.81
N GLN A 275 3.85 19.23 -3.98
CA GLN A 275 4.24 20.32 -3.08
C GLN A 275 3.23 21.46 -3.05
N GLN A 276 2.64 21.80 -4.22
CA GLN A 276 1.61 22.84 -4.31
C GLN A 276 0.32 22.40 -3.61
N MET A 277 -0.06 21.11 -3.70
CA MET A 277 -1.20 20.57 -2.96
C MET A 277 -1.01 20.73 -1.46
N LEU A 278 0.22 20.52 -0.97
CA LEU A 278 0.56 20.63 0.46
C LEU A 278 0.79 22.05 0.96
N ARG A 279 0.94 23.05 0.08
CA ARG A 279 1.11 24.44 0.50
C ARG A 279 -0.07 24.90 1.33
N HIS A 280 0.22 25.48 2.48
CA HIS A 280 -0.72 25.93 3.51
C HIS A 280 -1.34 24.85 4.39
N GLU A 281 -0.91 23.59 4.21
CA GLU A 281 -1.42 22.45 4.99
C GLU A 281 -0.35 21.83 5.94
N LEU A 282 0.90 22.22 5.77
CA LEU A 282 2.04 21.82 6.62
C LEU A 282 2.31 22.81 7.75
#